data_de2b697ad09a530df821630fa7d61c85
#
_entry.id   de2b697ad09a530df821630fa7d61c85
#
_cell.length_a   1.000
_cell.length_b   1.000
_cell.length_c   1.000
_cell.angle_alpha   90.00
_cell.angle_beta   90.00
_cell.angle_gamma   90.00
#
_symmetry.space_group_name_H-M   'P 1'
#
loop_
_entity.id
_entity.type
_entity.pdbx_description
1 polymer ?
#
loop_
_entity_poly.entity_id
_entity_poly.type
_entity_poly.pdbx_seq_one_letter_code
_entity_poly.pdbx_strand_id
1 'polypeptide(L)' 'MAKALKTGDRVAWQSSGGGSIGRVERKLTSPGKIKGHEVAASENNPEFLVRSEKSGKVAAHKPSALRRVK' A
#
# COMPACT_ATOMS: atom_id res chain seq x y z
N MET A 1 2.03 9.36 -15.85
CA MET A 1 2.64 10.02 -14.69
C MET A 1 2.66 9.10 -13.49
N ALA A 2 3.76 9.09 -12.78
CA ALA A 2 3.85 8.28 -11.57
C ALA A 2 2.93 8.85 -10.49
N LYS A 3 2.28 7.96 -9.76
CA LYS A 3 1.45 8.39 -8.63
C LYS A 3 2.34 8.83 -7.49
N ALA A 4 2.16 10.05 -7.04
CA ALA A 4 2.91 10.58 -5.91
C ALA A 4 2.10 10.39 -4.64
N LEU A 5 2.08 9.15 -4.15
CA LEU A 5 1.38 8.84 -2.90
C LEU A 5 2.23 9.24 -1.71
N LYS A 6 1.58 9.75 -0.68
CA LYS A 6 2.26 10.20 0.53
C LYS A 6 1.64 9.54 1.75
N THR A 7 2.40 9.51 2.82
CA THR A 7 1.90 9.04 4.11
C THR A 7 0.63 9.80 4.47
N GLY A 8 -0.40 9.07 4.84
CA GLY A 8 -1.68 9.66 5.19
C GLY A 8 -2.67 9.76 4.04
N ASP A 9 -2.20 9.56 2.80
CA ASP A 9 -3.10 9.59 1.64
C ASP A 9 -4.10 8.45 1.74
N ARG A 10 -5.34 8.75 1.39
CA ARG A 10 -6.39 7.75 1.36
C ARG A 10 -6.37 7.05 0.02
N VAL A 11 -6.34 5.73 0.04
CA VAL A 11 -6.21 4.91 -1.17
C VAL A 11 -7.18 3.73 -1.12
N ALA A 12 -7.46 3.20 -2.29
CA ALA A 12 -8.29 2.00 -2.44
C ALA A 12 -7.51 0.95 -3.21
N TRP A 13 -7.80 -0.30 -2.92
CA TRP A 13 -7.18 -1.42 -3.63
C TRP A 13 -8.12 -2.60 -3.64
N GLN A 14 -7.83 -3.58 -4.50
CA GLN A 14 -8.59 -4.83 -4.55
C GLN A 14 -8.00 -5.83 -3.58
N SER A 15 -8.85 -6.48 -2.83
CA SER A 15 -8.46 -7.56 -1.94
C SER A 15 -9.31 -8.78 -2.26
N SER A 16 -9.01 -9.92 -1.62
CA SER A 16 -9.73 -11.16 -1.90
C SER A 16 -11.21 -11.07 -1.60
N GLY A 17 -11.64 -10.19 -0.73
CA GLY A 17 -13.04 -9.99 -0.39
C GLY A 17 -13.70 -8.84 -1.11
N GLY A 18 -13.04 -8.24 -2.11
CA GLY A 18 -13.55 -7.07 -2.82
C GLY A 18 -12.67 -5.87 -2.62
N GLY A 19 -13.20 -4.68 -2.82
CA GLY A 19 -12.44 -3.46 -2.66
C GLY A 19 -12.19 -3.10 -1.21
N SER A 20 -11.02 -2.57 -0.92
CA SER A 20 -10.65 -2.08 0.40
C SER A 20 -10.22 -0.63 0.30
N ILE A 21 -10.44 0.12 1.36
CA ILE A 21 -10.00 1.51 1.45
C ILE A 21 -9.20 1.66 2.73
N GLY A 22 -8.12 2.42 2.64
CA GLY A 22 -7.29 2.69 3.80
C GLY A 22 -6.38 3.87 3.55
N ARG A 23 -5.35 3.97 4.37
CA ARG A 23 -4.40 5.06 4.27
C ARG A 23 -2.99 4.55 4.15
N VAL A 24 -2.17 5.31 3.46
CA VAL A 24 -0.74 5.01 3.32
C VAL A 24 -0.07 5.27 4.67
N GLU A 25 0.59 4.24 5.19
CA GLU A 25 1.36 4.36 6.43
C GLU A 25 2.76 4.85 6.12
N ARG A 26 3.39 4.27 5.12
CA ARG A 26 4.73 4.71 4.70
C ARG A 26 5.09 4.07 3.36
N LYS A 27 6.12 4.64 2.74
CA LYS A 27 6.68 4.13 1.50
C LYS A 27 7.79 3.14 1.81
N LEU A 28 7.77 2.00 1.14
CA LEU A 28 8.79 0.96 1.31
C LEU A 28 9.69 0.97 0.07
N THR A 29 10.98 1.12 0.29
CA THR A 29 11.96 1.16 -0.80
C THR A 29 13.01 0.09 -0.70
N SER A 30 12.88 -0.82 0.27
CA SER A 30 13.79 -1.94 0.41
C SER A 30 13.00 -3.20 0.74
N PRO A 31 13.58 -4.38 0.44
CA PRO A 31 12.88 -5.63 0.75
C PRO A 31 12.72 -5.83 2.25
N GLY A 32 11.67 -6.52 2.63
CA GLY A 32 11.40 -6.80 4.03
C GLY A 32 10.23 -7.73 4.18
N LYS A 33 9.77 -7.89 5.40
CA LYS A 33 8.59 -8.70 5.69
C LYS A 33 7.56 -7.90 6.45
N ILE A 34 6.32 -8.02 6.02
CA ILE A 34 5.18 -7.41 6.71
C ILE A 34 4.22 -8.54 7.08
N LYS A 35 4.11 -8.81 8.38
CA LYS A 35 3.23 -9.87 8.89
C LYS A 35 3.42 -11.21 8.17
N GLY A 36 4.67 -11.61 7.97
CA GLY A 36 4.99 -12.89 7.34
C GLY A 36 5.00 -12.87 5.82
N HIS A 37 4.63 -11.77 5.20
CA HIS A 37 4.66 -11.63 3.74
C HIS A 37 5.94 -10.94 3.31
N GLU A 38 6.58 -11.51 2.30
CA GLU A 38 7.76 -10.87 1.73
C GLU A 38 7.36 -9.69 0.87
N VAL A 39 8.05 -8.59 1.05
CA VAL A 39 7.86 -7.38 0.26
C VAL A 39 9.10 -7.20 -0.59
N ALA A 40 8.92 -7.24 -1.90
CA ALA A 40 10.03 -7.09 -2.84
C ALA A 40 10.15 -5.63 -3.32
N ALA A 41 10.16 -4.72 -2.38
CA ALA A 41 10.27 -3.31 -2.70
C ALA A 41 11.72 -2.93 -2.98
N SER A 42 11.90 -1.90 -3.81
CA SER A 42 13.20 -1.32 -4.10
C SER A 42 13.01 0.16 -4.40
N GLU A 43 14.12 0.88 -4.54
CA GLU A 43 14.03 2.31 -4.89
C GLU A 43 13.37 2.52 -6.25
N ASN A 44 13.64 1.62 -7.20
CA ASN A 44 13.04 1.71 -8.53
C ASN A 44 11.62 1.20 -8.57
N ASN A 45 11.28 0.29 -7.68
CA ASN A 45 9.95 -0.31 -7.61
C ASN A 45 9.46 -0.28 -6.17
N PRO A 46 9.12 0.91 -5.66
CA PRO A 46 8.67 1.02 -4.28
C PRO A 46 7.29 0.40 -4.08
N GLU A 47 7.02 -0.01 -2.86
CA GLU A 47 5.69 -0.41 -2.46
C GLU A 47 5.26 0.48 -1.31
N PHE A 48 3.96 0.52 -1.08
CA PHE A 48 3.41 1.34 -0.01
C PHE A 48 2.76 0.44 1.03
N LEU A 49 3.10 0.69 2.28
CA LEU A 49 2.43 0.04 3.39
C LEU A 49 1.14 0.79 3.65
N VAL A 50 0.02 0.08 3.54
CA VAL A 50 -1.30 0.68 3.72
C VAL A 50 -2.03 -0.02 4.84
N ARG A 51 -2.87 0.71 5.53
CA ARG A 51 -3.70 0.18 6.61
C ARG A 51 -5.16 0.31 6.23
N SER A 52 -5.87 -0.81 6.23
CA SER A 52 -7.29 -0.83 5.93
C SER A 52 -8.07 -0.08 7.02
N GLU A 53 -8.94 0.82 6.61
CA GLU A 53 -9.80 1.55 7.55
C GLU A 53 -10.80 0.60 8.22
N LYS A 54 -11.22 -0.41 7.50
CA LYS A 54 -12.26 -1.31 7.98
C LYS A 54 -11.73 -2.33 8.99
N SER A 55 -10.59 -2.93 8.70
CA SER A 55 -10.06 -4.01 9.54
C SER A 55 -8.86 -3.59 10.40
N GLY A 56 -8.24 -2.47 10.07
CA GLY A 56 -7.02 -2.06 10.76
C GLY A 56 -5.81 -2.88 10.39
N LYS A 57 -5.93 -3.83 9.48
CA LYS A 57 -4.80 -4.65 9.05
C LYS A 57 -3.95 -3.89 8.05
N VAL A 58 -2.66 -4.20 8.05
CA VAL A 58 -1.71 -3.56 7.13
C VAL A 58 -1.32 -4.53 6.03
N ALA A 59 -0.98 -3.97 4.88
CA ALA A 59 -0.51 -4.75 3.74
C ALA A 59 0.37 -3.86 2.87
N ALA A 60 1.22 -4.49 2.06
CA ALA A 60 2.08 -3.75 1.14
C ALA A 60 1.56 -3.93 -0.27
N HIS A 61 1.44 -2.84 -1.01
CA HIS A 61 0.96 -2.86 -2.38
C HIS A 61 1.80 -1.95 -3.24
N LYS A 62 1.93 -2.32 -4.51
CA LYS A 62 2.61 -1.47 -5.48
C LYS A 62 1.74 -0.26 -5.80
N PRO A 63 2.33 0.86 -6.21
CA PRO A 63 1.56 2.05 -6.57
C PRO A 63 0.50 1.77 -7.63
N SER A 64 0.80 0.88 -8.58
CA SER A 64 -0.13 0.54 -9.65
C SER A 64 -1.37 -0.19 -9.14
N ALA A 65 -1.28 -0.81 -7.97
CA ALA A 65 -2.41 -1.50 -7.35
C ALA A 65 -3.24 -0.59 -6.46
N LEU A 66 -2.79 0.63 -6.24
CA LEU A 66 -3.47 1.58 -5.36
C LEU A 66 -4.13 2.68 -6.16
N ARG A 67 -5.30 3.09 -5.72
CA ARG A 67 -6.04 4.17 -6.33
C ARG A 67 -6.26 5.25 -5.29
N ARG A 68 -5.87 6.48 -5.61
CA ARG A 68 -6.05 7.59 -4.68
C ARG A 68 -7.53 7.93 -4.55
N VAL A 69 -7.98 8.09 -3.31
CA VAL A 69 -9.37 8.42 -3.00
C VAL A 69 -9.40 9.74 -2.25
N LYS A 70 -10.33 10.58 -2.61
CA LYS A 70 -10.50 11.85 -1.89
C LYS A 70 -11.32 11.66 -0.62
#